data_eb932e74ba2f4b459a6dff2e7bf24264
#
_entry.id   eb932e74ba2f4b459a6dff2e7bf24264
#
_cell.length_a   1.000
_cell.length_b   1.000
_cell.length_c   1.000
_cell.angle_alpha   90.00
_cell.angle_beta   90.00
_cell.angle_gamma   90.00
#
_symmetry.space_group_name_H-M   'P 1'
#
loop_
_entity.id
_entity.type
_entity.pdbx_description
1 polymer ?
#
loop_
_entity_poly.entity_id
_entity_poly.type
_entity_poly.pdbx_seq_one_letter_code
_entity_poly.pdbx_strand_id
1 'polypeptide(L)'
;MIEALLNKKNSIALVGASNNPKKYGNKILLDLLDKGHIVFPINKNENQIEGLKSYKNVSDLPSLPSIINFVVPPNEGIEVTKDLVKKGYDNFWYQPGAESIEISNLLESNKKNFIDDKCIMVVTRLSANY
;
A
#
# COMPACT_ATOMS: atom_id res chain seq x y z
N MET A 1 -2.03 -2.18 -13.71
CA MET A 1 -1.76 -1.59 -12.37
C MET A 1 -0.55 -0.67 -12.33
N ILE A 2 0.55 -1.06 -12.96
CA ILE A 2 1.77 -0.23 -12.97
C ILE A 2 1.52 1.13 -13.64
N GLU A 3 0.78 1.16 -14.73
CA GLU A 3 0.43 2.42 -15.38
C GLU A 3 -0.37 3.35 -14.46
N ALA A 4 -1.31 2.79 -13.68
CA ALA A 4 -2.06 3.57 -12.71
C ALA A 4 -1.14 4.11 -11.60
N LEU A 5 -0.15 3.33 -11.18
CA LEU A 5 0.83 3.76 -10.20
C LEU A 5 1.67 4.93 -10.69
N LEU A 6 2.05 4.94 -11.98
CA LEU A 6 2.88 5.99 -12.55
C LEU A 6 2.13 7.32 -12.67
N ASN A 7 0.80 7.31 -12.66
CA ASN A 7 0.00 8.53 -12.65
C ASN A 7 -0.09 9.06 -11.21
N LYS A 8 0.60 10.15 -10.93
CA LYS A 8 0.70 10.74 -9.58
C LYS A 8 -0.63 11.30 -9.04
N LYS A 9 -1.65 11.40 -9.86
CA LYS A 9 -3.00 11.78 -9.41
C LYS A 9 -3.71 10.63 -8.70
N ASN A 10 -3.26 9.40 -8.93
CA ASN A 10 -3.79 8.22 -8.28
C ASN A 10 -3.21 8.09 -6.88
N SER A 11 -4.04 7.75 -5.91
CA SER A 11 -3.62 7.64 -4.52
C SER A 11 -3.19 6.23 -4.15
N ILE A 12 -2.28 6.16 -3.20
CA ILE A 12 -1.74 4.91 -2.65
C ILE A 12 -2.08 4.86 -1.16
N ALA A 13 -2.73 3.79 -0.72
CA ALA A 13 -2.88 3.50 0.70
C ALA A 13 -1.70 2.64 1.14
N LEU A 14 -0.92 3.10 2.10
CA LEU A 14 0.26 2.37 2.58
C LEU A 14 -0.04 1.71 3.93
N VAL A 15 -0.33 0.41 3.88
CA VAL A 15 -0.61 -0.40 5.07
C VAL A 15 0.71 -0.79 5.73
N GLY A 16 0.92 -0.30 6.94
CA GLY A 16 2.18 -0.47 7.66
C GLY A 16 3.07 0.77 7.64
N ALA A 17 2.52 1.93 7.30
CA ALA A 17 3.24 3.19 7.40
C ALA A 17 3.71 3.42 8.85
N SER A 18 4.87 4.06 9.03
CA SER A 18 5.50 4.20 10.33
C SER A 18 6.23 5.53 10.48
N ASN A 19 6.27 6.05 11.71
CA ASN A 19 7.12 7.18 12.08
C ASN A 19 8.58 6.75 12.35
N ASN A 20 8.82 5.44 12.47
CA ASN A 20 10.16 4.93 12.77
C ASN A 20 11.02 4.90 11.51
N PRO A 21 12.07 5.74 11.41
CA PRO A 21 12.90 5.82 10.20
C PRO A 21 13.69 4.53 9.90
N LYS A 22 13.76 3.60 10.84
CA LYS A 22 14.41 2.30 10.64
C LYS A 22 13.50 1.30 9.91
N LYS A 23 12.17 1.56 9.87
CA LYS A 23 11.22 0.66 9.24
C LYS A 23 10.97 1.03 7.78
N TYR A 24 10.73 0.01 6.95
CA TYR A 24 10.40 0.22 5.55
C TYR A 24 9.12 1.01 5.35
N GLY A 25 8.14 0.90 6.26
CA GLY A 25 6.94 1.70 6.19
C GLY A 25 7.18 3.20 6.24
N ASN A 26 8.23 3.64 6.92
CA ASN A 26 8.67 5.03 6.88
C ASN A 26 9.41 5.36 5.59
N LYS A 27 10.37 4.51 5.20
CA LYS A 27 11.21 4.74 4.01
C LYS A 27 10.36 4.80 2.74
N ILE A 28 9.40 3.91 2.59
CA ILE A 28 8.50 3.88 1.43
C ILE A 28 7.62 5.13 1.41
N LEU A 29 7.06 5.51 2.55
CA LEU A 29 6.23 6.72 2.64
C LEU A 29 6.98 7.95 2.17
N LEU A 30 8.16 8.19 2.74
CA LEU A 30 8.96 9.37 2.39
C LEU A 30 9.42 9.35 0.94
N ASP A 31 9.81 8.18 0.43
CA ASP A 31 10.23 8.02 -0.97
C ASP A 31 9.10 8.37 -1.94
N LEU A 32 7.92 7.83 -1.71
CA LEU A 32 6.75 8.09 -2.56
C LEU A 32 6.30 9.55 -2.49
N LEU A 33 6.30 10.14 -1.31
CA LEU A 33 5.96 11.54 -1.13
C LEU A 33 6.97 12.45 -1.84
N ASP A 34 8.26 12.15 -1.73
CA ASP A 34 9.32 12.90 -2.40
C ASP A 34 9.17 12.88 -3.93
N LYS A 35 8.69 11.77 -4.47
CA LYS A 35 8.40 11.63 -5.90
C LYS A 35 7.11 12.33 -6.35
N GLY A 36 6.33 12.86 -5.41
CA GLY A 36 5.09 13.59 -5.69
C GLY A 36 3.82 12.74 -5.71
N HIS A 37 3.89 11.51 -5.21
CA HIS A 37 2.70 10.64 -5.10
C HIS A 37 1.81 11.06 -3.94
N ILE A 38 0.51 10.80 -4.09
CA ILE A 38 -0.48 10.96 -3.02
C ILE A 38 -0.48 9.66 -2.22
N VAL A 39 -0.09 9.73 -0.95
CA VAL A 39 -0.01 8.55 -0.09
C VAL A 39 -0.81 8.78 1.18
N PHE A 40 -1.68 7.83 1.49
CA PHE A 40 -2.43 7.81 2.74
C PHE A 40 -1.80 6.79 3.70
N PRO A 41 -1.22 7.24 4.82
CA PRO A 41 -0.68 6.32 5.81
C PRO A 41 -1.79 5.53 6.52
N ILE A 42 -1.60 4.22 6.64
CA ILE A 42 -2.50 3.34 7.38
C ILE A 42 -1.70 2.71 8.52
N ASN A 43 -2.12 2.98 9.76
CA ASN A 43 -1.49 2.44 10.96
C ASN A 43 -2.51 2.41 12.09
N LYS A 44 -2.60 1.29 12.80
CA LYS A 44 -3.60 1.08 13.87
C LYS A 44 -3.36 1.96 15.08
N ASN A 45 -2.12 2.37 15.33
CA ASN A 45 -1.70 2.96 16.60
C ASN A 45 -1.37 4.46 16.50
N GLU A 46 -1.08 4.97 15.30
CA GLU A 46 -0.65 6.35 15.11
C GLU A 46 -1.76 7.20 14.51
N ASN A 47 -1.92 8.42 15.06
CA ASN A 47 -2.87 9.40 14.50
C ASN A 47 -2.24 10.26 13.41
N GLN A 48 -0.92 10.42 13.45
CA GLN A 48 -0.14 11.15 12.46
C GLN A 48 1.15 10.40 12.15
N ILE A 49 1.53 10.40 10.88
CA ILE A 49 2.80 9.83 10.43
C ILE A 49 3.43 10.82 9.48
N GLU A 50 4.64 11.27 9.80
CA GLU A 50 5.40 12.27 9.01
C GLU A 50 4.55 13.51 8.71
N GLY A 51 3.79 13.97 9.71
CA GLY A 51 2.95 15.16 9.58
C GLY A 51 1.64 14.95 8.83
N LEU A 52 1.39 13.77 8.29
CA LEU A 52 0.15 13.43 7.61
C LEU A 52 -0.82 12.74 8.56
N LYS A 53 -2.11 12.96 8.34
CA LYS A 53 -3.13 12.20 9.06
C LYS A 53 -2.98 10.72 8.72
N SER A 54 -2.92 9.88 9.75
CA SER A 54 -2.90 8.42 9.62
C SER A 54 -4.29 7.87 9.89
N TYR A 55 -4.67 6.85 9.13
CA TYR A 55 -5.96 6.18 9.27
C TYR A 55 -5.76 4.77 9.79
N LYS A 56 -6.68 4.28 10.60
CA LYS A 56 -6.58 2.94 11.17
C LYS A 56 -6.90 1.85 10.15
N ASN A 57 -7.82 2.14 9.24
CA ASN A 57 -8.27 1.20 8.21
C ASN A 57 -8.31 1.89 6.85
N VAL A 58 -8.07 1.12 5.79
CA VAL A 58 -8.20 1.63 4.42
C VAL A 58 -9.61 2.15 4.16
N SER A 59 -10.63 1.51 4.72
CA SER A 59 -12.02 1.92 4.54
C SER A 59 -12.38 3.25 5.22
N ASP A 60 -11.52 3.77 6.08
CA ASP A 60 -11.72 5.08 6.72
C ASP A 60 -11.23 6.25 5.85
N LEU A 61 -10.58 5.97 4.73
CA LEU A 61 -10.04 7.01 3.85
C LEU A 61 -11.16 7.87 3.24
N PRO A 62 -10.88 9.17 2.98
CA PRO A 62 -11.89 10.07 2.40
C PRO A 62 -12.24 9.75 0.95
N SER A 63 -11.41 8.96 0.28
CA SER A 63 -11.63 8.53 -1.10
C SER A 63 -11.05 7.13 -1.30
N LEU A 64 -11.52 6.45 -2.37
CA LEU A 64 -11.05 5.12 -2.71
C LEU A 64 -9.60 5.21 -3.22
N PRO A 65 -8.64 4.51 -2.59
CA PRO A 65 -7.27 4.51 -3.09
C PRO A 65 -7.19 3.70 -4.39
N SER A 66 -6.31 4.12 -5.28
CA SER A 66 -6.08 3.40 -6.54
C SER A 66 -5.29 2.12 -6.33
N ILE A 67 -4.39 2.13 -5.36
CA ILE A 67 -3.52 0.98 -5.03
C ILE A 67 -3.41 0.88 -3.52
N ILE A 68 -3.45 -0.35 -3.01
CA ILE A 68 -3.22 -0.63 -1.60
C ILE A 68 -1.89 -1.36 -1.49
N ASN A 69 -0.89 -0.70 -0.90
CA ASN A 69 0.46 -1.23 -0.76
C ASN A 69 0.68 -1.75 0.67
N PHE A 70 1.16 -2.99 0.78
CA PHE A 70 1.37 -3.66 2.06
C PHE A 70 2.86 -3.77 2.36
N VAL A 71 3.24 -3.35 3.55
CA VAL A 71 4.60 -3.50 4.10
C VAL A 71 4.58 -4.17 5.48
N VAL A 72 3.44 -4.75 5.85
CA VAL A 72 3.28 -5.52 7.10
C VAL A 72 3.62 -7.00 6.88
N PRO A 73 3.92 -7.76 7.96
CA PRO A 73 4.14 -9.19 7.84
C PRO A 73 2.92 -9.92 7.24
N PRO A 74 3.12 -11.06 6.52
CA PRO A 74 2.02 -11.76 5.85
C PRO A 74 0.88 -12.20 6.78
N ASN A 75 1.17 -12.58 8.02
CA ASN A 75 0.15 -12.99 8.99
C ASN A 75 -0.80 -11.84 9.35
N GLU A 76 -0.30 -10.61 9.35
CA GLU A 76 -1.13 -9.42 9.53
C GLU A 76 -1.80 -9.02 8.22
N GLY A 77 -1.03 -9.05 7.13
CA GLY A 77 -1.52 -8.67 5.80
C GLY A 77 -2.67 -9.51 5.29
N ILE A 78 -2.70 -10.82 5.60
CA ILE A 78 -3.79 -11.70 5.16
C ILE A 78 -5.14 -11.27 5.78
N GLU A 79 -5.15 -10.87 7.04
CA GLU A 79 -6.39 -10.45 7.72
C GLU A 79 -6.92 -9.14 7.12
N VAL A 80 -6.04 -8.20 6.84
CA VAL A 80 -6.41 -6.94 6.18
C VAL A 80 -6.92 -7.23 4.76
N THR A 81 -6.25 -8.11 4.04
CA THR A 81 -6.64 -8.49 2.67
C THR A 81 -8.03 -9.11 2.64
N LYS A 82 -8.33 -10.03 3.55
CA LYS A 82 -9.66 -10.65 3.65
C LYS A 82 -10.76 -9.61 3.80
N ASP A 83 -10.55 -8.65 4.67
CA ASP A 83 -11.51 -7.57 4.90
C ASP A 83 -11.70 -6.71 3.65
N LEU A 84 -10.61 -6.32 3.00
CA LEU A 84 -10.67 -5.47 1.82
C LEU A 84 -11.28 -6.17 0.61
N VAL A 85 -11.03 -7.47 0.44
CA VAL A 85 -11.66 -8.27 -0.62
C VAL A 85 -13.18 -8.30 -0.42
N LYS A 86 -13.65 -8.50 0.82
CA LYS A 86 -15.09 -8.46 1.13
C LYS A 86 -15.71 -7.10 0.82
N LYS A 87 -14.94 -6.04 1.00
CA LYS A 87 -15.40 -4.66 0.75
C LYS A 87 -15.28 -4.22 -0.71
N GLY A 88 -14.78 -5.10 -1.58
CA GLY A 88 -14.75 -4.86 -3.02
C GLY A 88 -13.54 -4.10 -3.56
N TYR A 89 -12.47 -4.00 -2.79
CA TYR A 89 -11.23 -3.41 -3.30
C TYR A 89 -10.55 -4.33 -4.31
N ASP A 90 -9.86 -3.77 -5.30
CA ASP A 90 -9.41 -4.53 -6.48
C ASP A 90 -7.90 -4.54 -6.73
N ASN A 91 -7.13 -3.56 -6.26
CA ASN A 91 -5.73 -3.40 -6.64
C ASN A 91 -4.80 -3.46 -5.43
N PHE A 92 -4.05 -4.54 -5.32
CA PHE A 92 -3.21 -4.85 -4.18
C PHE A 92 -1.75 -4.93 -4.59
N TRP A 93 -0.86 -4.39 -3.75
CA TRP A 93 0.59 -4.45 -3.96
C TRP A 93 1.27 -4.89 -2.67
N TYR A 94 2.01 -5.98 -2.73
CA TYR A 94 2.74 -6.51 -1.57
C TYR A 94 4.22 -6.31 -1.79
N GLN A 95 4.86 -5.56 -0.88
CA GLN A 95 6.31 -5.41 -0.89
C GLN A 95 6.98 -6.75 -0.70
N PRO A 96 8.20 -6.95 -1.26
CA PRO A 96 8.95 -8.17 -1.01
C PRO A 96 9.07 -8.46 0.49
N GLY A 97 8.66 -9.65 0.90
CA GLY A 97 8.56 -10.05 2.30
C GLY A 97 7.16 -9.93 2.91
N ALA A 98 6.25 -9.19 2.27
CA ALA A 98 4.86 -9.07 2.72
C ALA A 98 3.91 -10.05 2.04
N GLU A 99 4.38 -10.76 1.01
CA GLU A 99 3.60 -11.72 0.25
C GLU A 99 3.52 -13.08 0.94
N SER A 100 2.51 -13.86 0.57
CA SER A 100 2.41 -15.27 0.94
C SER A 100 1.57 -16.02 -0.09
N ILE A 101 1.71 -17.34 -0.12
CA ILE A 101 0.89 -18.19 -0.99
C ILE A 101 -0.59 -18.07 -0.61
N GLU A 102 -0.89 -17.99 0.68
CA GLU A 102 -2.26 -17.84 1.16
C GLU A 102 -2.90 -16.56 0.63
N ILE A 103 -2.16 -15.45 0.68
CA ILE A 103 -2.63 -14.16 0.14
C ILE A 103 -2.86 -14.24 -1.36
N SER A 104 -1.88 -14.77 -2.12
CA SER A 104 -2.01 -14.85 -3.57
C SER A 104 -3.17 -15.75 -4.00
N ASN A 105 -3.37 -16.87 -3.31
CA ASN A 105 -4.49 -17.76 -3.59
C ASN A 105 -5.84 -17.08 -3.33
N LEU A 106 -5.93 -16.32 -2.25
CA LEU A 106 -7.14 -15.55 -1.93
C LEU A 106 -7.45 -14.53 -3.02
N LEU A 107 -6.45 -13.79 -3.46
CA LEU A 107 -6.62 -12.76 -4.47
C LEU A 107 -6.95 -13.36 -5.84
N GLU A 108 -6.28 -14.43 -6.24
CA GLU A 108 -6.56 -15.13 -7.49
C GLU A 108 -7.98 -15.71 -7.51
N SER A 109 -8.40 -16.36 -6.44
CA SER A 109 -9.74 -16.95 -6.37
C SER A 109 -10.85 -15.91 -6.38
N ASN A 110 -10.56 -14.67 -5.98
CA ASN A 110 -11.49 -13.55 -6.03
C ASN A 110 -11.28 -12.65 -7.26
N LYS A 111 -10.42 -13.04 -8.19
CA LYS A 111 -10.12 -12.33 -9.44
C LYS A 111 -9.64 -10.90 -9.22
N LYS A 112 -8.83 -10.70 -8.18
CA LYS A 112 -8.27 -9.39 -7.86
C LYS A 112 -6.94 -9.17 -8.58
N ASN A 113 -6.61 -7.92 -8.85
CA ASN A 113 -5.31 -7.54 -9.41
C ASN A 113 -4.30 -7.41 -8.28
N PHE A 114 -3.11 -8.00 -8.46
CA PHE A 114 -2.07 -7.82 -7.45
C PHE A 114 -0.67 -7.97 -8.03
N ILE A 115 0.27 -7.33 -7.36
CA ILE A 115 1.72 -7.44 -7.61
C ILE A 115 2.36 -7.80 -6.28
N ASP A 116 3.21 -8.83 -6.26
CA ASP A 116 3.86 -9.32 -5.05
C ASP A 116 5.34 -9.66 -5.25
N ASP A 117 5.92 -9.27 -6.37
CA ASP A 117 7.30 -9.58 -6.73
C ASP A 117 8.16 -8.35 -7.03
N LYS A 118 7.66 -7.15 -6.71
CA LYS A 118 8.36 -5.89 -7.02
C LYS A 118 8.27 -4.91 -5.87
N CYS A 119 9.36 -4.19 -5.62
CA CYS A 119 9.36 -3.07 -4.67
C CYS A 119 8.76 -1.83 -5.33
N ILE A 120 7.76 -1.26 -4.70
CA ILE A 120 7.06 -0.07 -5.23
C ILE A 120 8.02 1.13 -5.41
N MET A 121 9.04 1.26 -4.55
CA MET A 121 10.05 2.31 -4.69
C MET A 121 10.87 2.18 -5.96
N VAL A 122 11.17 0.95 -6.37
CA VAL A 122 11.93 0.67 -7.59
C VAL A 122 11.07 0.99 -8.83
N VAL A 123 9.85 0.52 -8.84
CA VAL A 123 8.93 0.75 -9.97
C VAL A 123 8.63 2.24 -10.13
N THR A 124 8.43 2.96 -9.03
CA THR A 124 8.10 4.39 -9.09
C THR A 124 9.28 5.29 -9.46
N ARG A 125 10.49 4.75 -9.59
CA ARG A 125 11.60 5.52 -10.20
C ARG A 125 11.25 6.00 -11.60
N LEU A 126 10.43 5.23 -12.33
CA LEU A 126 9.96 5.61 -13.65
C LEU A 126 9.06 6.85 -13.61
N SER A 127 8.32 7.05 -12.51
CA SER A 127 7.43 8.19 -12.37
C SER A 127 8.16 9.48 -11.95
N ALA A 128 9.39 9.40 -11.48
CA ALA A 128 10.15 10.57 -11.02
C ALA A 128 10.40 11.59 -12.13
N ASN A 129 10.34 11.15 -13.40
CA ASN A 129 10.58 11.98 -14.57
C ASN A 129 9.30 12.54 -15.21
N TYR A 130 8.17 12.30 -14.62
CA TYR A 130 6.87 12.78 -15.15
C TYR A 130 6.39 14.02 -14.42
#